data_7e11b148aec4634503dc3cca4996c468
#
_entry.id   7e11b148aec4634503dc3cca4996c468
#
_cell.length_a   1.000
_cell.length_b   1.000
_cell.length_c   1.000
_cell.angle_alpha   90.00
_cell.angle_beta   90.00
_cell.angle_gamma   90.00
#
_symmetry.space_group_name_H-M   'P 1'
#
loop_
_entity.id
_entity.type
_entity.pdbx_description
1 polymer ?
#
loop_
_entity_poly.entity_id
_entity_poly.type
_entity_poly.pdbx_seq_one_letter_code
_entity_poly.pdbx_strand_id
1 'polypeptide(L)'
;IILSLKEKNINGPEDLAGKTIGYSGTELSEAMIRTMMETAGVDVDSVALVDVGFDLMSSMTTGQVDATIGCMVNHEVPQMEKEGFEVSYFYPQEYGVPGSYELIFVTSDDMINNDADTLAAFMRASARGFEDMKADPEAALDILLANQNAENFPLDKDVEMRSMEVLL
;
A
#
# COMPACT_ATOMS: atom_id res chain seq x y z
N ILE A 1 3.38 -3.25 -2.89
CA ILE A 1 3.54 -4.68 -3.22
C ILE A 1 2.83 -5.04 -4.50
N ILE A 2 3.24 -6.18 -5.13
CA ILE A 2 2.38 -6.96 -6.04
C ILE A 2 1.60 -7.93 -5.16
N LEU A 3 0.28 -7.90 -5.27
CA LEU A 3 -0.64 -8.72 -4.47
C LEU A 3 -1.50 -9.58 -5.40
N SER A 4 -1.73 -10.84 -5.03
CA SER A 4 -2.60 -11.76 -5.77
C SER A 4 -3.33 -12.71 -4.82
N LEU A 5 -4.40 -13.34 -5.28
CA LEU A 5 -4.95 -14.49 -4.60
C LEU A 5 -3.94 -15.66 -4.68
N LYS A 6 -3.76 -16.38 -3.59
CA LYS A 6 -2.78 -17.47 -3.47
C LYS A 6 -2.96 -18.57 -4.52
N GLU A 7 -4.21 -18.84 -4.90
CA GLU A 7 -4.55 -19.82 -5.95
C GLU A 7 -4.02 -19.46 -7.34
N LYS A 8 -3.68 -18.18 -7.58
CA LYS A 8 -3.08 -17.70 -8.84
C LYS A 8 -1.62 -18.12 -8.97
N ASN A 9 -0.97 -18.55 -7.88
CA ASN A 9 0.43 -18.98 -7.82
C ASN A 9 1.41 -17.95 -8.40
N ILE A 10 1.20 -16.66 -8.07
CA ILE A 10 2.06 -15.54 -8.46
C ILE A 10 2.96 -15.22 -7.27
N ASN A 11 4.26 -15.52 -7.38
CA ASN A 11 5.24 -15.37 -6.29
C ASN A 11 6.46 -14.52 -6.70
N GLY A 12 6.55 -14.14 -7.96
CA GLY A 12 7.62 -13.31 -8.52
C GLY A 12 7.27 -12.78 -9.90
N PRO A 13 8.13 -11.94 -10.49
CA PRO A 13 7.88 -11.35 -11.81
C PRO A 13 7.73 -12.37 -12.95
N GLU A 14 8.39 -13.53 -12.82
CA GLU A 14 8.31 -14.60 -13.82
C GLU A 14 6.89 -15.16 -13.97
N ASP A 15 6.12 -15.15 -12.87
CA ASP A 15 4.76 -15.65 -12.84
C ASP A 15 3.75 -14.65 -13.43
N LEU A 16 4.18 -13.41 -13.71
CA LEU A 16 3.32 -12.37 -14.27
C LEU A 16 3.15 -12.52 -15.81
N ALA A 17 3.99 -13.28 -16.47
CA ALA A 17 3.88 -13.50 -17.91
C ALA A 17 2.51 -14.07 -18.31
N GLY A 18 1.82 -13.39 -19.23
CA GLY A 18 0.48 -13.76 -19.68
C GLY A 18 -0.65 -13.42 -18.70
N LYS A 19 -0.36 -12.69 -17.59
CA LYS A 19 -1.34 -12.28 -16.59
C LYS A 19 -1.88 -10.89 -16.85
N THR A 20 -3.01 -10.61 -16.22
CA THR A 20 -3.63 -9.28 -16.17
C THR A 20 -3.36 -8.66 -14.81
N ILE A 21 -2.76 -7.46 -14.78
CA ILE A 21 -2.42 -6.74 -13.56
C ILE A 21 -3.26 -5.48 -13.45
N GLY A 22 -3.99 -5.34 -12.36
CA GLY A 22 -4.72 -4.13 -12.00
C GLY A 22 -3.80 -3.08 -11.36
N TYR A 23 -4.00 -1.81 -11.70
CA TYR A 23 -3.28 -0.70 -11.12
C TYR A 23 -4.16 0.57 -11.04
N SER A 24 -3.71 1.60 -10.34
CA SER A 24 -4.47 2.84 -10.14
C SER A 24 -4.20 3.92 -11.20
N GLY A 25 -3.90 3.53 -12.43
CA GLY A 25 -3.74 4.45 -13.57
C GLY A 25 -2.50 5.35 -13.49
N THR A 26 -1.47 5.00 -12.69
CA THR A 26 -0.27 5.83 -12.53
C THR A 26 0.88 5.33 -13.40
N GLU A 27 1.60 6.26 -14.03
CA GLU A 27 2.84 5.96 -14.77
C GLU A 27 3.91 5.30 -13.87
N LEU A 28 3.89 5.61 -12.58
CA LEU A 28 4.80 4.99 -11.61
C LEU A 28 4.56 3.48 -11.50
N SER A 29 3.32 3.07 -11.39
CA SER A 29 2.96 1.64 -11.30
C SER A 29 3.40 0.88 -12.55
N GLU A 30 3.20 1.46 -13.73
CA GLU A 30 3.66 0.88 -14.99
C GLU A 30 5.19 0.75 -15.06
N ALA A 31 5.91 1.82 -14.64
CA ALA A 31 7.37 1.82 -14.59
C ALA A 31 7.92 0.77 -13.61
N MET A 32 7.27 0.58 -12.47
CA MET A 32 7.65 -0.45 -11.49
C MET A 32 7.48 -1.86 -12.06
N ILE A 33 6.35 -2.16 -12.70
CA ILE A 33 6.10 -3.46 -13.34
C ILE A 33 7.15 -3.71 -14.44
N ARG A 34 7.38 -2.73 -15.29
CA ARG A 34 8.40 -2.83 -16.36
C ARG A 34 9.78 -3.14 -15.78
N THR A 35 10.21 -2.41 -14.77
CA THR A 35 11.51 -2.60 -14.12
C THR A 35 11.66 -3.99 -13.51
N MET A 36 10.64 -4.49 -12.83
CA MET A 36 10.65 -5.85 -12.26
C MET A 36 10.79 -6.92 -13.34
N MET A 37 9.99 -6.81 -14.39
CA MET A 37 9.99 -7.79 -15.48
C MET A 37 11.30 -7.79 -16.27
N GLU A 38 11.83 -6.61 -16.61
CA GLU A 38 13.14 -6.47 -17.25
C GLU A 38 14.26 -7.05 -16.41
N THR A 39 14.23 -6.80 -15.08
CA THR A 39 15.24 -7.35 -14.15
C THR A 39 15.17 -8.88 -14.07
N ALA A 40 13.98 -9.44 -14.12
CA ALA A 40 13.75 -10.89 -14.14
C ALA A 40 13.96 -11.53 -15.52
N GLY A 41 14.20 -10.72 -16.57
CA GLY A 41 14.36 -11.21 -17.94
C GLY A 41 13.05 -11.69 -18.58
N VAL A 42 11.92 -11.18 -18.11
CA VAL A 42 10.58 -11.51 -18.61
C VAL A 42 10.14 -10.45 -19.63
N ASP A 43 9.48 -10.90 -20.67
CA ASP A 43 8.93 -10.00 -21.69
C ASP A 43 7.82 -9.13 -21.11
N VAL A 44 8.06 -7.82 -21.06
CA VAL A 44 7.11 -6.82 -20.53
C VAL A 44 5.80 -6.80 -21.31
N ASP A 45 5.86 -7.04 -22.63
CA ASP A 45 4.68 -7.04 -23.51
C ASP A 45 3.78 -8.28 -23.28
N SER A 46 4.25 -9.26 -22.50
CA SER A 46 3.44 -10.42 -22.09
C SER A 46 2.40 -10.12 -21.03
N VAL A 47 2.45 -8.96 -20.35
CA VAL A 47 1.53 -8.57 -19.28
C VAL A 47 0.48 -7.61 -19.80
N ALA A 48 -0.78 -7.85 -19.46
CA ALA A 48 -1.87 -6.91 -19.68
C ALA A 48 -2.06 -6.00 -18.46
N LEU A 49 -1.99 -4.68 -18.64
CA LEU A 49 -2.26 -3.71 -17.57
C LEU A 49 -3.68 -3.16 -17.70
N VAL A 50 -4.42 -3.14 -16.59
CA VAL A 50 -5.80 -2.64 -16.53
C VAL A 50 -5.90 -1.58 -15.43
N ASP A 51 -6.27 -0.37 -15.81
CA ASP A 51 -6.61 0.67 -14.85
C ASP A 51 -7.92 0.30 -14.13
N VAL A 52 -7.83 0.00 -12.86
CA VAL A 52 -8.96 -0.34 -11.98
C VAL A 52 -9.22 0.76 -10.94
N GLY A 53 -8.53 1.90 -11.07
CA GLY A 53 -8.61 2.97 -10.08
C GLY A 53 -8.20 2.48 -8.70
N PHE A 54 -9.06 2.73 -7.71
CA PHE A 54 -8.85 2.29 -6.33
C PHE A 54 -9.56 0.96 -5.99
N ASP A 55 -10.18 0.31 -6.97
CA ASP A 55 -10.90 -0.96 -6.77
C ASP A 55 -9.96 -2.19 -6.83
N LEU A 56 -8.77 -2.05 -6.26
CA LEU A 56 -7.71 -3.07 -6.35
C LEU A 56 -8.14 -4.43 -5.77
N MET A 57 -8.69 -4.47 -4.56
CA MET A 57 -9.11 -5.72 -3.93
C MET A 57 -10.31 -6.35 -4.65
N SER A 58 -11.33 -5.55 -4.98
CA SER A 58 -12.53 -6.05 -5.63
C SER A 58 -12.25 -6.58 -7.04
N SER A 59 -11.32 -5.95 -7.77
CA SER A 59 -10.92 -6.43 -9.11
C SER A 59 -10.23 -7.80 -9.08
N MET A 60 -9.45 -8.09 -8.02
CA MET A 60 -8.85 -9.42 -7.81
C MET A 60 -9.90 -10.47 -7.39
N THR A 61 -10.72 -10.15 -6.39
CA THR A 61 -11.70 -11.11 -5.83
C THR A 61 -12.78 -11.48 -6.82
N THR A 62 -13.12 -10.59 -7.75
CA THR A 62 -14.07 -10.87 -8.85
C THR A 62 -13.42 -11.55 -10.07
N GLY A 63 -12.09 -11.69 -10.07
CA GLY A 63 -11.35 -12.30 -11.18
C GLY A 63 -11.21 -11.39 -12.41
N GLN A 64 -11.44 -10.09 -12.28
CA GLN A 64 -11.20 -9.12 -13.34
C GLN A 64 -9.70 -9.02 -13.67
N VAL A 65 -8.85 -9.13 -12.65
CA VAL A 65 -7.39 -9.16 -12.77
C VAL A 65 -6.79 -10.35 -12.00
N ASP A 66 -5.59 -10.76 -12.36
CA ASP A 66 -4.89 -11.86 -11.69
C ASP A 66 -4.07 -11.39 -10.49
N ALA A 67 -3.55 -10.17 -10.57
CA ALA A 67 -2.78 -9.52 -9.51
C ALA A 67 -3.01 -8.01 -9.55
N THR A 68 -2.57 -7.30 -8.52
CA THR A 68 -2.59 -5.83 -8.48
C THR A 68 -1.26 -5.27 -8.01
N ILE A 69 -0.96 -4.04 -8.43
CA ILE A 69 0.09 -3.20 -7.86
C ILE A 69 -0.54 -1.95 -7.25
N GLY A 70 -0.05 -1.55 -6.06
CA GLY A 70 -0.55 -0.38 -5.33
C GLY A 70 -1.16 -0.73 -3.98
N CYS A 71 -1.40 -2.02 -3.70
CA CYS A 71 -1.79 -2.49 -2.38
C CYS A 71 -0.63 -2.38 -1.38
N MET A 72 -0.97 -2.21 -0.11
CA MET A 72 -0.03 -2.13 1.00
C MET A 72 -0.07 -3.42 1.84
N VAL A 73 1.09 -3.86 2.30
CA VAL A 73 1.21 -5.06 3.13
C VAL A 73 0.53 -4.90 4.50
N ASN A 74 0.46 -3.68 4.99
CA ASN A 74 -0.13 -3.36 6.29
C ASN A 74 -1.64 -3.11 6.25
N HIS A 75 -2.26 -2.94 5.08
CA HIS A 75 -3.70 -2.63 4.96
C HIS A 75 -4.46 -3.67 4.14
N GLU A 76 -4.23 -3.79 2.83
CA GLU A 76 -5.01 -4.69 1.98
C GLU A 76 -4.77 -6.17 2.31
N VAL A 77 -3.55 -6.54 2.71
CA VAL A 77 -3.27 -7.93 3.11
C VAL A 77 -4.09 -8.35 4.33
N PRO A 78 -4.04 -7.66 5.50
CA PRO A 78 -4.88 -8.02 6.63
C PRO A 78 -6.38 -7.89 6.35
N GLN A 79 -6.81 -6.95 5.51
CA GLN A 79 -8.21 -6.82 5.13
C GLN A 79 -8.70 -8.05 4.35
N MET A 80 -7.96 -8.47 3.32
CA MET A 80 -8.31 -9.63 2.51
C MET A 80 -8.31 -10.93 3.31
N GLU A 81 -7.32 -11.11 4.19
CA GLU A 81 -7.28 -12.27 5.08
C GLU A 81 -8.45 -12.30 6.06
N LYS A 82 -8.88 -11.15 6.58
CA LYS A 82 -10.07 -11.02 7.42
C LYS A 82 -11.35 -11.40 6.66
N GLU A 83 -11.43 -11.06 5.39
CA GLU A 83 -12.54 -11.44 4.51
C GLU A 83 -12.49 -12.91 4.07
N GLY A 84 -11.46 -13.66 4.48
CA GLY A 84 -11.32 -15.10 4.23
C GLY A 84 -10.57 -15.45 2.96
N PHE A 85 -9.91 -14.50 2.32
CA PHE A 85 -9.06 -14.75 1.15
C PHE A 85 -7.64 -15.13 1.58
N GLU A 86 -7.09 -16.17 0.97
CA GLU A 86 -5.65 -16.43 1.05
C GLU A 86 -4.93 -15.66 -0.04
N VAL A 87 -3.92 -14.88 0.35
CA VAL A 87 -3.15 -14.02 -0.57
C VAL A 87 -1.68 -14.40 -0.63
N SER A 88 -1.05 -14.02 -1.73
CA SER A 88 0.41 -14.03 -1.92
C SER A 88 0.85 -12.65 -2.38
N TYR A 89 2.01 -12.22 -1.94
CA TYR A 89 2.59 -10.95 -2.37
C TYR A 89 4.11 -10.99 -2.42
N PHE A 90 4.71 -10.07 -3.18
CA PHE A 90 6.13 -9.83 -3.19
C PHE A 90 6.42 -8.34 -3.37
N TYR A 91 7.66 -7.95 -3.04
CA TYR A 91 8.06 -6.56 -3.05
C TYR A 91 8.78 -6.20 -4.37
N PRO A 92 8.34 -5.14 -5.06
CA PRO A 92 9.03 -4.64 -6.26
C PRO A 92 10.52 -4.35 -6.05
N GLN A 93 10.90 -3.94 -4.83
CA GLN A 93 12.27 -3.62 -4.47
C GLN A 93 13.22 -4.82 -4.52
N GLU A 94 12.71 -6.03 -4.39
CA GLU A 94 13.48 -7.27 -4.52
C GLU A 94 13.87 -7.55 -5.98
N TYR A 95 13.24 -6.84 -6.93
CA TYR A 95 13.37 -7.03 -8.36
C TYR A 95 13.77 -5.74 -9.09
N GLY A 96 14.70 -4.98 -8.51
CA GLY A 96 15.35 -3.85 -9.16
C GLY A 96 14.62 -2.51 -9.09
N VAL A 97 13.43 -2.44 -8.49
CA VAL A 97 12.76 -1.16 -8.25
C VAL A 97 13.45 -0.45 -7.08
N PRO A 98 13.86 0.81 -7.23
CA PRO A 98 14.48 1.54 -6.13
C PRO A 98 13.56 1.69 -4.92
N GLY A 99 14.13 1.61 -3.71
CA GLY A 99 13.41 1.94 -2.49
C GLY A 99 12.95 3.41 -2.49
N SER A 100 11.73 3.65 -2.03
CA SER A 100 11.15 4.99 -1.94
C SER A 100 10.32 5.12 -0.67
N TYR A 101 10.12 6.37 -0.24
CA TYR A 101 9.10 6.65 0.78
C TYR A 101 7.72 6.58 0.12
N GLU A 102 6.80 5.84 0.73
CA GLU A 102 5.44 5.70 0.22
C GLU A 102 4.60 6.92 0.57
N LEU A 103 4.71 7.39 1.81
CA LEU A 103 4.01 8.56 2.31
C LEU A 103 5.01 9.55 2.89
N ILE A 104 4.82 10.82 2.56
CA ILE A 104 5.66 11.94 3.03
C ILE A 104 4.78 13.11 3.43
N PHE A 105 5.26 13.91 4.37
CA PHE A 105 4.69 15.24 4.61
C PHE A 105 5.13 16.20 3.53
N VAL A 106 4.19 16.96 2.99
CA VAL A 106 4.43 17.98 1.97
C VAL A 106 3.92 19.32 2.49
N THR A 107 4.68 20.39 2.25
CA THR A 107 4.30 21.77 2.59
C THR A 107 4.68 22.73 1.48
N SER A 108 4.14 23.95 1.49
CA SER A 108 4.46 24.99 0.53
C SER A 108 5.72 25.77 0.92
N ASP A 109 6.38 26.36 -0.08
CA ASP A 109 7.48 27.30 0.16
C ASP A 109 7.04 28.50 1.00
N ASP A 110 5.79 28.95 0.84
CA ASP A 110 5.22 30.04 1.64
C ASP A 110 5.17 29.69 3.13
N MET A 111 4.70 28.47 3.47
CA MET A 111 4.69 27.98 4.86
C MET A 111 6.12 27.90 5.43
N ILE A 112 7.08 27.41 4.64
CA ILE A 112 8.48 27.32 5.07
C ILE A 112 9.06 28.71 5.37
N ASN A 113 8.77 29.70 4.51
CA ASN A 113 9.37 31.02 4.61
C ASN A 113 8.68 31.94 5.61
N ASN A 114 7.36 31.81 5.79
CA ASN A 114 6.56 32.76 6.54
C ASN A 114 5.96 32.21 7.84
N ASP A 115 5.93 30.89 8.02
CA ASP A 115 5.35 30.26 9.23
C ASP A 115 6.10 28.96 9.62
N ALA A 116 7.42 29.02 9.59
CA ALA A 116 8.28 27.88 9.92
C ALA A 116 8.07 27.34 11.36
N ASP A 117 7.69 28.22 12.29
CA ASP A 117 7.44 27.82 13.68
C ASP A 117 6.23 26.93 13.82
N THR A 118 5.15 27.20 13.09
CA THR A 118 3.96 26.34 13.04
C THR A 118 4.29 25.00 12.40
N LEU A 119 5.04 24.99 11.29
CA LEU A 119 5.50 23.74 10.66
C LEU A 119 6.34 22.90 11.63
N ALA A 120 7.30 23.54 12.32
CA ALA A 120 8.13 22.86 13.31
C ALA A 120 7.30 22.33 14.50
N ALA A 121 6.27 23.06 14.92
CA ALA A 121 5.36 22.59 15.98
C ALA A 121 4.54 21.38 15.53
N PHE A 122 4.03 21.39 14.30
CA PHE A 122 3.33 20.25 13.69
C PHE A 122 4.22 19.00 13.65
N MET A 123 5.45 19.14 13.14
CA MET A 123 6.39 18.01 13.06
C MET A 123 6.76 17.45 14.44
N ARG A 124 6.95 18.31 15.44
CA ARG A 124 7.19 17.83 16.82
C ARG A 124 5.97 17.10 17.41
N ALA A 125 4.76 17.59 17.14
CA ALA A 125 3.54 16.93 17.60
C ALA A 125 3.35 15.56 16.92
N SER A 126 3.60 15.47 15.61
CA SER A 126 3.55 14.22 14.85
C SER A 126 4.57 13.20 15.36
N ALA A 127 5.81 13.63 15.60
CA ALA A 127 6.85 12.76 16.15
C ALA A 127 6.48 12.25 17.55
N ARG A 128 5.91 13.09 18.41
CA ARG A 128 5.41 12.66 19.74
C ARG A 128 4.27 11.66 19.61
N GLY A 129 3.30 11.92 18.73
CA GLY A 129 2.19 10.99 18.49
C GLY A 129 2.67 9.61 18.01
N PHE A 130 3.73 9.59 17.21
CA PHE A 130 4.35 8.34 16.79
C PHE A 130 5.03 7.58 17.96
N GLU A 131 5.75 8.29 18.83
CA GLU A 131 6.34 7.67 20.03
C GLU A 131 5.27 7.20 21.03
N ASP A 132 4.18 7.94 21.19
CA ASP A 132 3.04 7.52 22.03
C ASP A 132 2.38 6.26 21.46
N MET A 133 2.20 6.18 20.12
CA MET A 133 1.69 4.99 19.42
C MET A 133 2.59 3.78 19.62
N LYS A 134 3.91 3.94 19.56
CA LYS A 134 4.86 2.86 19.83
C LYS A 134 4.81 2.37 21.28
N ALA A 135 4.58 3.29 22.22
CA ALA A 135 4.53 2.96 23.65
C ALA A 135 3.26 2.19 24.02
N ASP A 136 2.12 2.52 23.42
CA ASP A 136 0.83 1.89 23.67
C ASP A 136 -0.03 1.90 22.38
N PRO A 137 0.18 0.92 21.47
CA PRO A 137 -0.54 0.86 20.20
C PRO A 137 -2.07 0.72 20.38
N GLU A 138 -2.52 -0.01 21.40
CA GLU A 138 -3.95 -0.21 21.65
C GLU A 138 -4.63 1.09 22.06
N ALA A 139 -4.05 1.85 22.99
CA ALA A 139 -4.58 3.14 23.38
C ALA A 139 -4.55 4.16 22.22
N ALA A 140 -3.51 4.15 21.42
CA ALA A 140 -3.41 5.00 20.23
C ALA A 140 -4.51 4.66 19.21
N LEU A 141 -4.76 3.37 18.96
CA LEU A 141 -5.83 2.93 18.09
C LEU A 141 -7.22 3.32 18.62
N ASP A 142 -7.46 3.18 19.90
CA ASP A 142 -8.73 3.61 20.50
C ASP A 142 -8.97 5.13 20.32
N ILE A 143 -7.91 5.95 20.39
CA ILE A 143 -7.99 7.38 20.08
C ILE A 143 -8.33 7.60 18.61
N LEU A 144 -7.68 6.89 17.69
CA LEU A 144 -7.97 6.98 16.26
C LEU A 144 -9.42 6.63 15.96
N LEU A 145 -9.91 5.50 16.48
CA LEU A 145 -11.29 5.03 16.28
C LEU A 145 -12.33 5.99 16.87
N ALA A 146 -12.03 6.60 18.01
CA ALA A 146 -12.92 7.58 18.64
C ALA A 146 -13.03 8.91 17.85
N ASN A 147 -12.06 9.22 17.00
CA ASN A 147 -11.99 10.46 16.24
C ASN A 147 -12.16 10.26 14.72
N GLN A 148 -12.41 9.04 14.26
CA GLN A 148 -12.61 8.76 12.83
C GLN A 148 -13.96 9.33 12.33
N ASN A 149 -14.07 9.56 11.03
CA ASN A 149 -15.34 9.78 10.35
C ASN A 149 -15.89 8.44 9.84
N ALA A 150 -16.57 7.69 10.69
CA ALA A 150 -17.08 6.36 10.40
C ALA A 150 -18.20 6.32 9.33
N GLU A 151 -18.77 7.49 8.96
CA GLU A 151 -19.80 7.54 7.91
C GLU A 151 -19.23 7.32 6.50
N ASN A 152 -17.99 7.74 6.27
CA ASN A 152 -17.36 7.63 4.96
C ASN A 152 -16.45 6.39 4.82
N PHE A 153 -15.58 6.16 5.80
CA PHE A 153 -14.62 5.06 5.81
C PHE A 153 -14.50 4.50 7.23
N PRO A 154 -15.40 3.58 7.63
CA PRO A 154 -15.31 2.98 8.96
C PRO A 154 -14.05 2.12 9.05
N LEU A 155 -13.17 2.48 9.97
CA LEU A 155 -11.98 1.70 10.26
C LEU A 155 -12.34 0.44 11.05
N ASP A 156 -11.67 -0.65 10.73
CA ASP A 156 -11.84 -1.93 11.43
C ASP A 156 -10.71 -2.13 12.44
N LYS A 157 -11.05 -2.27 13.73
CA LYS A 157 -10.07 -2.34 14.82
C LYS A 157 -9.04 -3.46 14.62
N ASP A 158 -9.45 -4.63 14.13
CA ASP A 158 -8.53 -5.77 13.98
C ASP A 158 -7.57 -5.55 12.81
N VAL A 159 -8.06 -4.97 11.70
CA VAL A 159 -7.23 -4.61 10.54
C VAL A 159 -6.23 -3.54 10.91
N GLU A 160 -6.67 -2.48 11.59
CA GLU A 160 -5.81 -1.36 12.00
C GLU A 160 -4.76 -1.79 13.03
N MET A 161 -5.10 -2.71 13.95
CA MET A 161 -4.12 -3.25 14.88
C MET A 161 -3.04 -4.05 14.16
N ARG A 162 -3.41 -4.90 13.21
CA ARG A 162 -2.45 -5.64 12.38
C ARG A 162 -1.61 -4.71 11.51
N SER A 163 -2.21 -3.61 11.02
CA SER A 163 -1.47 -2.57 10.30
C SER A 163 -0.39 -1.94 11.18
N MET A 164 -0.72 -1.60 12.42
CA MET A 164 0.25 -1.07 13.38
C MET A 164 1.39 -2.05 13.66
N GLU A 165 1.11 -3.36 13.80
CA GLU A 165 2.13 -4.41 14.02
C GLU A 165 3.14 -4.48 12.87
N VAL A 166 2.73 -4.19 11.65
CA VAL A 166 3.63 -4.13 10.49
C VAL A 166 4.48 -2.87 10.47
N LEU A 167 3.95 -1.75 11.00
CA LEU A 167 4.61 -0.44 10.97
C LEU A 167 5.55 -0.18 12.15
N LEU A 168 5.39 -0.90 13.26
CA LEU A 168 6.15 -0.75 14.50
C LEU A 168 7.26 -1.79 14.66
#